data_92b7ec36c3da85ba6381fc36f48f3eb8
#
_entry.id   92b7ec36c3da85ba6381fc36f48f3eb8
#
_cell.length_a   1.000
_cell.length_b   1.000
_cell.length_c   1.000
_cell.angle_alpha   90.00
_cell.angle_beta   90.00
_cell.angle_gamma   90.00
#
_symmetry.space_group_name_H-M   'P 1'
#
loop_
_entity.id
_entity.type
_entity.pdbx_description
1 polymer ?
#
loop_
_entity_poly.entity_id
_entity_poly.type
_entity_poly.pdbx_seq_one_letter_code
_entity_poly.pdbx_strand_id
1 'polypeptide(L)'
;MGRWYDSVDNKSSNIVYSRIRLARNWDEYTFPSRMTREQCGEMLERMKDGLKDLGSLDGKEYRYGQLDEMQDLEKLALRERRILNLSAVNKKEPAGLFLSEDEGSSLVLGGDDHIRMQFLASGLKLDELWHQADVMDDYVNERFSYAFDEKYGYLTSFPTNVGTGLRACVVLHLPTLSQVRKFQSIVGDMSRFGTAIRGLYGEGSDNYGSLYEISNQRTLGQSEREIVELVTKAAAQLNNQEMRVRNATLNTQRLEREDEAYKSYGVLKYARKISEKDARVFISQLMAGEEDGLMKLDKKYSLYSLIIGIKPANLNLWAKRPLDKDEMDAVRAAYLRQNLPEIADK
;
A
#
# COMPACT_ATOMS: atom_id res chain seq x y z
N MET A 1 17.80 6.31 -5.31
CA MET A 1 17.09 6.34 -4.01
C MET A 1 16.35 5.03 -3.82
N GLY A 2 16.16 4.51 -2.59
CA GLY A 2 15.34 3.31 -2.35
C GLY A 2 13.85 3.65 -2.51
N ARG A 3 13.03 2.66 -2.80
CA ARG A 3 11.57 2.84 -2.87
C ARG A 3 10.99 2.97 -1.46
N TRP A 4 9.80 3.56 -1.33
CA TRP A 4 9.15 3.78 -0.03
C TRP A 4 9.04 2.51 0.82
N TYR A 5 8.88 1.34 0.20
CA TYR A 5 8.75 0.05 0.87
C TYR A 5 10.09 -0.64 1.19
N ASP A 6 11.21 -0.09 0.73
CA ASP A 6 12.54 -0.58 1.09
C ASP A 6 13.00 -0.06 2.44
N SER A 7 12.43 1.08 2.90
CA SER A 7 12.80 1.68 4.18
C SER A 7 12.28 0.87 5.37
N VAL A 8 13.08 0.80 6.43
CA VAL A 8 12.71 0.17 7.70
C VAL A 8 12.35 1.27 8.69
N ASP A 9 11.12 1.24 9.23
CA ASP A 9 10.76 2.07 10.38
C ASP A 9 11.01 1.29 11.68
N ASN A 10 12.03 1.71 12.42
CA ASN A 10 12.41 1.08 13.68
C ASN A 10 11.50 1.48 14.86
N LYS A 11 10.50 2.35 14.65
CA LYS A 11 9.64 2.88 15.73
C LYS A 11 8.40 2.05 16.00
N SER A 12 7.97 1.23 15.05
CA SER A 12 6.69 0.52 15.12
C SER A 12 6.85 -0.93 14.67
N SER A 13 6.87 -1.86 15.62
CA SER A 13 7.19 -3.26 15.33
C SER A 13 6.22 -3.97 14.38
N ASN A 14 4.90 -3.69 14.47
CA ASN A 14 3.89 -4.39 13.66
C ASN A 14 3.26 -3.53 12.56
N ILE A 15 3.61 -2.24 12.47
CA ILE A 15 3.05 -1.34 11.46
C ILE A 15 3.97 -1.33 10.26
N VAL A 16 3.46 -1.83 9.13
CA VAL A 16 4.24 -2.00 7.91
C VAL A 16 4.32 -0.71 7.12
N TYR A 17 3.16 -0.06 6.85
CA TYR A 17 3.12 1.20 6.13
C TYR A 17 1.83 1.98 6.38
N SER A 18 1.89 3.26 6.09
CA SER A 18 0.76 4.20 6.03
C SER A 18 0.50 4.66 4.60
N ARG A 19 -0.75 5.01 4.29
CA ARG A 19 -1.17 5.54 2.99
C ARG A 19 -2.26 6.58 3.15
N ILE A 20 -2.12 7.68 2.44
CA ILE A 20 -3.17 8.69 2.19
C ILE A 20 -3.53 8.67 0.72
N ARG A 21 -4.82 8.78 0.41
CA ARG A 21 -5.34 8.98 -0.96
C ARG A 21 -6.39 10.07 -0.94
N LEU A 22 -6.34 10.94 -1.94
CA LEU A 22 -7.35 11.95 -2.22
C LEU A 22 -7.95 11.70 -3.61
N ALA A 23 -9.27 11.83 -3.71
CA ALA A 23 -10.01 11.78 -4.97
C ALA A 23 -10.56 13.18 -5.27
N ARG A 24 -10.28 13.71 -6.46
CA ARG A 24 -10.69 15.04 -6.91
C ARG A 24 -11.19 15.00 -8.34
N ASN A 25 -12.17 15.85 -8.64
CA ASN A 25 -12.60 16.08 -10.02
C ASN A 25 -12.47 17.56 -10.34
N TRP A 26 -12.05 17.87 -11.55
CA TRP A 26 -11.97 19.21 -12.08
C TRP A 26 -13.36 19.67 -12.53
N ASP A 27 -13.81 20.84 -12.11
CA ASP A 27 -15.19 21.32 -12.32
C ASP A 27 -15.51 21.70 -13.78
N GLU A 28 -14.47 21.98 -14.60
CA GLU A 28 -14.64 22.28 -16.03
C GLU A 28 -15.05 21.07 -16.87
N TYR A 29 -14.87 19.85 -16.39
CA TYR A 29 -15.17 18.62 -17.13
C TYR A 29 -16.26 17.78 -16.48
N THR A 30 -17.01 17.05 -17.31
CA THR A 30 -17.92 16.02 -16.80
C THR A 30 -17.13 14.88 -16.17
N PHE A 31 -17.73 14.14 -15.23
CA PHE A 31 -17.06 13.00 -14.60
C PHE A 31 -16.53 11.98 -15.61
N PRO A 32 -15.42 11.27 -15.31
CA PRO A 32 -14.71 10.39 -16.25
C PRO A 32 -15.59 9.39 -16.99
N SER A 33 -16.66 8.88 -16.36
CA SER A 33 -17.59 7.92 -16.96
C SER A 33 -18.46 8.50 -18.08
N ARG A 34 -18.50 9.83 -18.24
CA ARG A 34 -19.30 10.55 -19.25
C ARG A 34 -18.42 11.30 -20.26
N MET A 35 -17.12 11.28 -20.10
CA MET A 35 -16.19 11.95 -21.01
C MET A 35 -16.01 11.15 -22.30
N THR A 36 -15.88 11.88 -23.41
CA THR A 36 -15.40 11.28 -24.67
C THR A 36 -13.88 11.08 -24.61
N ARG A 37 -13.36 10.24 -25.50
CA ARG A 37 -11.91 10.02 -25.61
C ARG A 37 -11.13 11.33 -25.92
N GLU A 38 -11.72 12.21 -26.72
CA GLU A 38 -11.15 13.51 -27.05
C GLU A 38 -11.07 14.41 -25.81
N GLN A 39 -12.16 14.50 -25.05
CA GLN A 39 -12.18 15.25 -23.79
C GLN A 39 -11.17 14.71 -22.77
N CYS A 40 -11.03 13.37 -22.67
CA CYS A 40 -10.00 12.77 -21.81
C CYS A 40 -8.59 13.20 -22.25
N GLY A 41 -8.31 13.19 -23.56
CA GLY A 41 -7.01 13.60 -24.10
C GLY A 41 -6.71 15.09 -23.84
N GLU A 42 -7.68 15.97 -24.13
CA GLU A 42 -7.56 17.43 -23.85
C GLU A 42 -7.29 17.70 -22.38
N MET A 43 -8.11 17.15 -21.50
CA MET A 43 -7.95 17.30 -20.07
C MET A 43 -6.56 16.81 -19.59
N LEU A 44 -6.13 15.66 -20.11
CA LEU A 44 -4.85 15.06 -19.72
C LEU A 44 -3.66 15.95 -20.09
N GLU A 45 -3.64 16.50 -21.32
CA GLU A 45 -2.58 17.41 -21.76
C GLU A 45 -2.56 18.70 -20.92
N ARG A 46 -3.72 19.30 -20.64
CA ARG A 46 -3.82 20.47 -19.76
C ARG A 46 -3.28 20.18 -18.36
N MET A 47 -3.65 19.03 -17.78
CA MET A 47 -3.16 18.62 -16.45
C MET A 47 -1.66 18.34 -16.46
N LYS A 48 -1.15 17.65 -17.48
CA LYS A 48 0.28 17.37 -17.63
C LYS A 48 1.11 18.65 -17.68
N ASP A 49 0.67 19.65 -18.46
CA ASP A 49 1.37 20.94 -18.56
C ASP A 49 1.28 21.73 -17.25
N GLY A 50 0.11 21.74 -16.59
CA GLY A 50 -0.09 22.47 -15.34
C GLY A 50 0.63 21.86 -14.14
N LEU A 51 0.98 20.56 -14.21
CA LEU A 51 1.62 19.83 -13.11
C LEU A 51 3.09 19.48 -13.37
N LYS A 52 3.72 20.04 -14.42
CA LYS A 52 5.12 19.74 -14.77
C LYS A 52 6.14 20.08 -13.67
N ASP A 53 5.82 21.06 -12.82
CA ASP A 53 6.70 21.56 -11.76
C ASP A 53 6.39 20.94 -10.38
N LEU A 54 5.72 19.76 -10.32
CA LEU A 54 5.38 19.08 -9.07
C LEU A 54 6.55 18.89 -8.12
N GLY A 55 7.73 18.61 -8.64
CA GLY A 55 8.94 18.40 -7.84
C GLY A 55 9.40 19.63 -7.05
N SER A 56 8.90 20.83 -7.39
CA SER A 56 9.20 22.04 -6.62
C SER A 56 8.55 22.06 -5.23
N LEU A 57 7.52 21.25 -5.00
CA LEU A 57 6.77 21.19 -3.74
C LEU A 57 7.52 20.42 -2.65
N ASP A 58 8.15 19.32 -3.00
CA ASP A 58 8.73 18.37 -2.05
C ASP A 58 10.19 18.01 -2.35
N GLY A 59 10.77 18.62 -3.40
CA GLY A 59 12.14 18.38 -3.84
C GLY A 59 12.38 17.02 -4.47
N LYS A 60 11.32 16.27 -4.81
CA LYS A 60 11.41 14.97 -5.47
C LYS A 60 11.38 15.14 -7.00
N GLU A 61 12.03 14.21 -7.68
CA GLU A 61 11.85 14.07 -9.12
C GLU A 61 10.59 13.24 -9.41
N TYR A 62 9.74 13.76 -10.31
CA TYR A 62 8.54 13.08 -10.79
C TYR A 62 8.70 12.73 -12.26
N ARG A 63 8.48 11.45 -12.59
CA ARG A 63 8.35 11.02 -13.98
C ARG A 63 6.87 11.00 -14.39
N TYR A 64 6.59 11.47 -15.59
CA TYR A 64 5.30 11.32 -16.21
C TYR A 64 5.27 10.09 -17.12
N GLY A 65 4.17 9.34 -17.10
CA GLY A 65 3.91 8.24 -17.99
C GLY A 65 2.45 8.21 -18.42
N GLN A 66 2.20 8.01 -19.71
CA GLN A 66 0.86 7.87 -20.24
C GLN A 66 0.42 6.40 -20.16
N LEU A 67 -0.68 6.13 -19.43
CA LEU A 67 -1.06 4.76 -19.04
C LEU A 67 -1.53 3.91 -20.25
N ASP A 68 -2.17 4.50 -21.24
CA ASP A 68 -2.61 3.79 -22.45
C ASP A 68 -1.44 3.44 -23.40
N GLU A 69 -0.27 4.06 -23.23
CA GLU A 69 0.96 3.75 -23.96
C GLU A 69 1.88 2.77 -23.20
N MET A 70 1.66 2.60 -21.87
CA MET A 70 2.43 1.67 -21.04
C MET A 70 2.12 0.21 -21.37
N GLN A 71 3.15 -0.63 -21.30
CA GLN A 71 2.97 -2.08 -21.41
C GLN A 71 2.14 -2.63 -20.25
N ASP A 72 1.27 -3.60 -20.52
CA ASP A 72 0.40 -4.18 -19.48
C ASP A 72 1.17 -4.78 -18.31
N LEU A 73 2.33 -5.38 -18.58
CA LEU A 73 3.20 -5.91 -17.51
C LEU A 73 3.69 -4.80 -16.58
N GLU A 74 4.04 -3.64 -17.09
CA GLU A 74 4.47 -2.50 -16.28
C GLU A 74 3.32 -1.97 -15.42
N LYS A 75 2.12 -1.81 -16.00
CA LYS A 75 0.91 -1.40 -15.24
C LYS A 75 0.56 -2.39 -14.14
N LEU A 76 0.66 -3.69 -14.42
CA LEU A 76 0.44 -4.75 -13.41
C LEU A 76 1.48 -4.68 -12.29
N ALA A 77 2.75 -4.46 -12.61
CA ALA A 77 3.80 -4.31 -11.60
C ALA A 77 3.57 -3.06 -10.72
N LEU A 78 3.17 -1.92 -11.32
CA LEU A 78 2.78 -0.72 -10.57
C LEU A 78 1.57 -0.98 -9.65
N ARG A 79 0.61 -1.78 -10.09
CA ARG A 79 -0.51 -2.22 -9.24
C ARG A 79 -0.03 -3.09 -8.08
N GLU A 80 0.86 -4.03 -8.32
CA GLU A 80 1.44 -4.88 -7.28
C GLU A 80 2.21 -4.07 -6.23
N ARG A 81 2.85 -2.97 -6.66
CA ARG A 81 3.54 -1.99 -5.79
C ARG A 81 2.61 -0.96 -5.15
N ARG A 82 1.29 -1.12 -5.31
CA ARG A 82 0.25 -0.26 -4.70
C ARG A 82 0.11 1.13 -5.34
N ILE A 83 0.69 1.38 -6.50
CA ILE A 83 0.59 2.67 -7.21
C ILE A 83 -0.73 2.76 -7.98
N LEU A 84 -1.02 1.77 -8.83
CA LEU A 84 -2.25 1.72 -9.62
C LEU A 84 -3.31 0.83 -8.95
N ASN A 85 -4.59 1.14 -9.20
CA ASN A 85 -5.70 0.23 -8.95
C ASN A 85 -6.05 -0.57 -10.23
N LEU A 86 -6.98 -1.52 -10.10
CA LEU A 86 -7.37 -2.37 -11.24
C LEU A 86 -8.04 -1.55 -12.36
N SER A 87 -8.81 -0.52 -12.02
CA SER A 87 -9.45 0.35 -12.99
C SER A 87 -8.41 1.08 -13.85
N ALA A 88 -7.39 1.68 -13.23
CA ALA A 88 -6.32 2.37 -13.93
C ALA A 88 -5.49 1.42 -14.83
N VAL A 89 -5.26 0.17 -14.39
CA VAL A 89 -4.58 -0.85 -15.21
C VAL A 89 -5.36 -1.19 -16.47
N ASN A 90 -6.69 -1.32 -16.33
CA ASN A 90 -7.58 -1.73 -17.43
C ASN A 90 -8.09 -0.56 -18.29
N LYS A 91 -7.74 0.69 -17.91
CA LYS A 91 -8.20 1.88 -18.62
C LYS A 91 -7.67 1.90 -20.06
N LYS A 92 -8.56 2.20 -21.01
CA LYS A 92 -8.26 2.30 -22.45
C LYS A 92 -8.32 3.72 -22.97
N GLU A 93 -9.04 4.60 -22.26
CA GLU A 93 -9.06 6.03 -22.53
C GLU A 93 -7.74 6.67 -22.06
N PRO A 94 -7.36 7.81 -22.66
CA PRO A 94 -6.18 8.56 -22.24
C PRO A 94 -6.18 8.79 -20.73
N ALA A 95 -5.09 8.38 -20.09
CA ALA A 95 -4.88 8.53 -18.66
C ALA A 95 -3.38 8.67 -18.38
N GLY A 96 -3.01 9.38 -17.31
CA GLY A 96 -1.62 9.68 -16.98
C GLY A 96 -1.24 9.30 -15.56
N LEU A 97 0.06 9.21 -15.34
CA LEU A 97 0.66 8.96 -14.03
C LEU A 97 1.87 9.85 -13.83
N PHE A 98 1.83 10.73 -12.83
CA PHE A 98 3.04 11.28 -12.22
C PHE A 98 3.45 10.37 -11.07
N LEU A 99 4.73 10.01 -11.04
CA LEU A 99 5.27 9.09 -10.03
C LEU A 99 6.63 9.59 -9.56
N SER A 100 6.76 9.81 -8.23
CA SER A 100 8.06 10.16 -7.64
C SER A 100 9.06 9.01 -7.78
N GLU A 101 10.35 9.32 -7.80
CA GLU A 101 11.43 8.32 -7.98
C GLU A 101 11.44 7.24 -6.88
N ASP A 102 11.03 7.62 -5.64
CA ASP A 102 10.90 6.71 -4.50
C ASP A 102 9.57 5.92 -4.50
N GLU A 103 8.71 6.15 -5.50
CA GLU A 103 7.35 5.59 -5.59
C GLU A 103 6.46 5.90 -4.36
N GLY A 104 6.87 6.85 -3.51
CA GLY A 104 6.13 7.27 -2.32
C GLY A 104 4.98 8.24 -2.60
N SER A 105 5.05 8.98 -3.70
CA SER A 105 4.02 9.94 -4.11
C SER A 105 3.61 9.68 -5.56
N SER A 106 2.30 9.69 -5.82
CA SER A 106 1.78 9.48 -7.18
C SER A 106 0.47 10.22 -7.43
N LEU A 107 0.29 10.72 -8.66
CA LEU A 107 -0.95 11.28 -9.15
C LEU A 107 -1.38 10.50 -10.38
N VAL A 108 -2.53 9.83 -10.29
CA VAL A 108 -3.18 9.20 -11.45
C VAL A 108 -4.19 10.19 -12.01
N LEU A 109 -4.04 10.55 -13.27
CA LEU A 109 -4.90 11.46 -14.02
C LEU A 109 -5.82 10.70 -14.94
N GLY A 110 -7.10 11.06 -14.96
CA GLY A 110 -8.10 10.40 -15.81
C GLY A 110 -8.42 8.96 -15.38
N GLY A 111 -8.33 8.64 -14.09
CA GLY A 111 -8.69 7.34 -13.50
C GLY A 111 -10.20 7.16 -13.31
N ASP A 112 -10.60 6.70 -12.12
CA ASP A 112 -12.00 6.65 -11.68
C ASP A 112 -12.55 8.07 -11.46
N ASP A 113 -11.73 8.93 -10.85
CA ASP A 113 -11.89 10.39 -10.77
C ASP A 113 -10.84 11.06 -11.66
N HIS A 114 -10.98 12.34 -11.95
CA HIS A 114 -10.02 13.07 -12.79
C HIS A 114 -8.61 13.04 -12.21
N ILE A 115 -8.51 13.16 -10.88
CA ILE A 115 -7.26 13.18 -10.14
C ILE A 115 -7.37 12.25 -8.95
N ARG A 116 -6.42 11.34 -8.82
CA ARG A 116 -6.22 10.55 -7.62
C ARG A 116 -4.79 10.71 -7.13
N MET A 117 -4.62 11.47 -6.08
CA MET A 117 -3.34 11.61 -5.38
C MET A 117 -3.15 10.48 -4.38
N GLN A 118 -1.94 10.00 -4.23
CA GLN A 118 -1.60 8.96 -3.26
C GLN A 118 -0.21 9.15 -2.70
N PHE A 119 -0.10 8.98 -1.38
CA PHE A 119 1.14 9.09 -0.61
C PHE A 119 1.32 7.86 0.25
N LEU A 120 2.52 7.31 0.25
CA LEU A 120 2.91 6.06 0.90
C LEU A 120 4.22 6.24 1.67
N ALA A 121 4.27 5.73 2.89
CA ALA A 121 5.50 5.68 3.68
C ALA A 121 5.50 4.46 4.62
N SER A 122 6.69 3.92 4.89
CA SER A 122 6.92 2.85 5.86
C SER A 122 6.56 3.31 7.28
N GLY A 123 5.93 2.43 8.07
CA GLY A 123 5.55 2.70 9.45
C GLY A 123 4.29 3.56 9.62
N LEU A 124 4.08 4.08 10.85
CA LEU A 124 2.93 4.93 11.19
C LEU A 124 3.25 6.40 10.92
N LYS A 125 2.87 6.88 9.75
CA LYS A 125 3.21 8.23 9.24
C LYS A 125 2.03 8.97 8.63
N LEU A 126 0.80 8.70 9.11
CA LEU A 126 -0.40 9.31 8.54
C LEU A 126 -0.39 10.85 8.63
N ASP A 127 0.09 11.43 9.73
CA ASP A 127 0.14 12.90 9.88
C ASP A 127 1.15 13.54 8.90
N GLU A 128 2.34 12.92 8.73
CA GLU A 128 3.35 13.37 7.77
C GLU A 128 2.82 13.28 6.33
N LEU A 129 2.17 12.15 6.00
CA LEU A 129 1.57 11.93 4.68
C LEU A 129 0.37 12.83 4.42
N TRP A 130 -0.41 13.15 5.45
CA TRP A 130 -1.51 14.11 5.34
C TRP A 130 -0.99 15.49 4.99
N HIS A 131 0.05 15.96 5.69
CA HIS A 131 0.64 17.26 5.38
C HIS A 131 1.18 17.33 3.93
N GLN A 132 1.83 16.27 3.45
CA GLN A 132 2.28 16.19 2.04
C GLN A 132 1.10 16.20 1.07
N ALA A 133 0.01 15.50 1.41
CA ALA A 133 -1.20 15.44 0.60
C ALA A 133 -1.91 16.78 0.53
N ASP A 134 -2.00 17.49 1.64
CA ASP A 134 -2.64 18.80 1.79
C ASP A 134 -1.92 19.87 0.92
N VAL A 135 -0.60 19.94 1.03
CA VAL A 135 0.23 20.84 0.21
C VAL A 135 0.07 20.54 -1.30
N MET A 136 0.04 19.25 -1.67
CA MET A 136 -0.16 18.86 -3.06
C MET A 136 -1.59 19.14 -3.54
N ASP A 137 -2.59 18.95 -2.69
CA ASP A 137 -3.99 19.20 -2.99
C ASP A 137 -4.23 20.70 -3.24
N ASP A 138 -3.69 21.58 -2.39
CA ASP A 138 -3.73 23.03 -2.59
C ASP A 138 -3.07 23.45 -3.91
N TYR A 139 -1.87 22.93 -4.18
CA TYR A 139 -1.15 23.22 -5.43
C TYR A 139 -1.94 22.83 -6.68
N VAL A 140 -2.62 21.67 -6.63
CA VAL A 140 -3.44 21.19 -7.75
C VAL A 140 -4.72 22.03 -7.87
N ASN A 141 -5.37 22.35 -6.74
CA ASN A 141 -6.60 23.15 -6.73
C ASN A 141 -6.39 24.59 -7.23
N GLU A 142 -5.24 25.20 -6.97
CA GLU A 142 -4.89 26.53 -7.51
C GLU A 142 -4.85 26.55 -9.06
N ARG A 143 -4.63 25.39 -9.69
CA ARG A 143 -4.52 25.25 -11.16
C ARG A 143 -5.76 24.68 -11.81
N PHE A 144 -6.48 23.83 -11.06
CA PHE A 144 -7.62 23.08 -11.54
C PHE A 144 -8.70 23.08 -10.47
N SER A 145 -9.59 24.09 -10.53
CA SER A 145 -10.69 24.24 -9.57
C SER A 145 -11.47 22.95 -9.40
N TYR A 146 -11.63 22.51 -8.17
CA TYR A 146 -12.30 21.23 -7.91
C TYR A 146 -13.82 21.34 -7.93
N ALA A 147 -14.48 20.29 -8.42
CA ALA A 147 -15.90 20.08 -8.28
C ALA A 147 -16.25 19.93 -6.79
N PHE A 148 -16.79 20.99 -6.20
CA PHE A 148 -17.08 21.10 -4.78
C PHE A 148 -18.51 21.61 -4.57
N ASP A 149 -19.19 21.08 -3.57
CA ASP A 149 -20.52 21.51 -3.12
C ASP A 149 -20.46 21.86 -1.64
N GLU A 150 -21.02 23.01 -1.24
CA GLU A 150 -20.96 23.51 0.14
C GLU A 150 -21.57 22.52 1.16
N LYS A 151 -22.55 21.73 0.75
CA LYS A 151 -23.24 20.76 1.62
C LYS A 151 -22.58 19.39 1.61
N TYR A 152 -22.06 18.96 0.45
CA TYR A 152 -21.57 17.60 0.23
C TYR A 152 -20.05 17.50 0.15
N GLY A 153 -19.33 18.61 0.11
CA GLY A 153 -17.88 18.62 -0.03
C GLY A 153 -17.40 18.29 -1.46
N TYR A 154 -16.24 17.68 -1.59
CA TYR A 154 -15.71 17.28 -2.90
C TYR A 154 -16.58 16.23 -3.56
N LEU A 155 -16.98 16.52 -4.81
CA LEU A 155 -17.81 15.64 -5.61
C LEU A 155 -16.94 14.61 -6.33
N THR A 156 -17.24 13.33 -6.12
CA THR A 156 -16.46 12.20 -6.65
C THR A 156 -17.31 11.20 -7.39
N SER A 157 -16.69 10.41 -8.27
CA SER A 157 -17.36 9.38 -9.07
C SER A 157 -17.97 8.27 -8.21
N PHE A 158 -17.39 8.01 -7.04
CA PHE A 158 -17.92 7.03 -6.10
C PHE A 158 -18.56 7.72 -4.88
N PRO A 159 -19.83 7.45 -4.56
CA PRO A 159 -20.49 8.03 -3.39
C PRO A 159 -19.74 7.80 -2.06
N THR A 160 -18.96 6.73 -1.97
CA THR A 160 -18.15 6.40 -0.79
C THR A 160 -16.93 7.31 -0.58
N ASN A 161 -16.62 8.18 -1.54
CA ASN A 161 -15.54 9.15 -1.46
C ASN A 161 -16.05 10.59 -1.34
N VAL A 162 -17.36 10.85 -1.59
CA VAL A 162 -17.98 12.19 -1.46
C VAL A 162 -17.75 12.74 -0.05
N GLY A 163 -17.46 14.02 0.05
CA GLY A 163 -17.09 14.72 1.28
C GLY A 163 -15.62 15.14 1.22
N THR A 164 -14.78 14.60 2.06
CA THR A 164 -13.33 14.88 2.04
C THR A 164 -12.60 14.27 0.85
N GLY A 165 -13.17 13.26 0.19
CA GLY A 165 -12.46 12.46 -0.81
C GLY A 165 -11.27 11.68 -0.26
N LEU A 166 -11.06 11.72 1.07
CA LEU A 166 -9.90 11.16 1.76
C LEU A 166 -10.09 9.68 2.12
N ARG A 167 -9.10 8.88 1.77
CA ARG A 167 -8.94 7.53 2.30
C ARG A 167 -7.57 7.42 2.99
N ALA A 168 -7.59 7.44 4.33
CA ALA A 168 -6.44 7.13 5.15
C ALA A 168 -6.41 5.63 5.47
N CYS A 169 -5.25 4.99 5.39
CA CYS A 169 -5.11 3.61 5.84
C CYS A 169 -3.72 3.30 6.39
N VAL A 170 -3.68 2.31 7.27
CA VAL A 170 -2.45 1.73 7.84
C VAL A 170 -2.49 0.23 7.63
N VAL A 171 -1.37 -0.35 7.24
CA VAL A 171 -1.21 -1.80 7.14
C VAL A 171 -0.37 -2.30 8.31
N LEU A 172 -0.92 -3.31 8.99
CA LEU A 172 -0.29 -3.95 10.14
C LEU A 172 -0.04 -5.43 9.85
N HIS A 173 1.04 -5.95 10.42
CA HIS A 173 1.32 -7.37 10.51
C HIS A 173 0.78 -7.90 11.85
N LEU A 174 -0.22 -8.78 11.81
CA LEU A 174 -0.95 -9.28 12.98
C LEU A 174 -0.93 -10.81 13.06
N PRO A 175 0.26 -11.46 13.12
CA PRO A 175 0.38 -12.90 13.01
C PRO A 175 -0.21 -13.64 14.21
N THR A 176 -0.21 -13.03 15.40
CA THR A 176 -0.69 -13.67 16.64
C THR A 176 -2.13 -13.27 16.93
N LEU A 177 -2.46 -11.99 16.86
CA LEU A 177 -3.80 -11.47 17.15
C LEU A 177 -4.85 -12.05 16.19
N SER A 178 -4.50 -12.21 14.90
CA SER A 178 -5.44 -12.74 13.90
C SER A 178 -5.86 -14.19 14.16
N GLN A 179 -5.11 -14.95 14.95
CA GLN A 179 -5.41 -16.33 15.33
C GLN A 179 -6.25 -16.45 16.62
N VAL A 180 -6.40 -15.34 17.36
CA VAL A 180 -7.21 -15.33 18.59
C VAL A 180 -8.70 -15.41 18.25
N ARG A 181 -9.45 -16.26 18.94
CA ARG A 181 -10.92 -16.41 18.76
C ARG A 181 -11.69 -15.10 18.81
N LYS A 182 -11.22 -14.10 19.59
CA LYS A 182 -11.84 -12.78 19.74
C LYS A 182 -11.51 -11.83 18.60
N PHE A 183 -10.68 -12.17 17.62
CA PHE A 183 -10.26 -11.25 16.57
C PHE A 183 -11.44 -10.68 15.77
N GLN A 184 -12.41 -11.50 15.40
CA GLN A 184 -13.61 -11.06 14.70
C GLN A 184 -14.47 -10.08 15.52
N SER A 185 -14.50 -10.23 16.84
CA SER A 185 -15.17 -9.28 17.72
C SER A 185 -14.44 -7.93 17.72
N ILE A 186 -13.11 -7.93 17.76
CA ILE A 186 -12.29 -6.72 17.68
C ILE A 186 -12.55 -5.99 16.36
N VAL A 187 -12.56 -6.71 15.22
CA VAL A 187 -12.89 -6.15 13.90
C VAL A 187 -14.28 -5.53 13.89
N GLY A 188 -15.28 -6.21 14.47
CA GLY A 188 -16.65 -5.72 14.59
C GLY A 188 -16.77 -4.46 15.46
N ASP A 189 -16.07 -4.41 16.58
CA ASP A 189 -16.07 -3.25 17.46
C ASP A 189 -15.42 -2.04 16.79
N MET A 190 -14.29 -2.23 16.12
CA MET A 190 -13.64 -1.16 15.36
C MET A 190 -14.48 -0.64 14.20
N SER A 191 -15.27 -1.52 13.58
CA SER A 191 -16.21 -1.12 12.52
C SER A 191 -17.28 -0.15 13.06
N ARG A 192 -17.76 -0.34 14.28
CA ARG A 192 -18.73 0.58 14.92
C ARG A 192 -18.16 1.97 15.16
N PHE A 193 -16.85 2.08 15.30
CA PHE A 193 -16.15 3.37 15.45
C PHE A 193 -15.79 4.04 14.13
N GLY A 194 -16.25 3.52 13.00
CA GLY A 194 -16.07 4.14 11.69
C GLY A 194 -14.78 3.75 10.95
N THR A 195 -14.12 2.66 11.39
CA THR A 195 -12.97 2.07 10.67
C THR A 195 -13.32 0.73 10.07
N ALA A 196 -12.66 0.35 8.99
CA ALA A 196 -12.76 -0.97 8.36
C ALA A 196 -11.42 -1.68 8.46
N ILE A 197 -11.43 -2.95 8.88
CA ILE A 197 -10.26 -3.82 8.88
C ILE A 197 -10.49 -4.92 7.85
N ARG A 198 -9.53 -5.12 6.95
CA ARG A 198 -9.58 -6.13 5.90
C ARG A 198 -8.25 -6.84 5.75
N GLY A 199 -8.27 -8.12 5.41
CA GLY A 199 -7.07 -8.82 5.00
C GLY A 199 -6.50 -8.20 3.71
N LEU A 200 -5.18 -7.99 3.68
CA LEU A 200 -4.54 -7.31 2.55
C LEU A 200 -4.50 -8.17 1.28
N TYR A 201 -4.47 -9.49 1.43
CA TYR A 201 -4.31 -10.48 0.36
C TYR A 201 -5.38 -11.58 0.36
N GLY A 202 -6.40 -11.45 1.15
CA GLY A 202 -7.50 -12.38 1.29
C GLY A 202 -8.27 -12.15 2.58
N GLU A 203 -9.39 -12.83 2.76
CA GLU A 203 -10.23 -12.70 3.96
C GLU A 203 -10.08 -13.95 4.84
N GLY A 204 -10.16 -13.78 6.15
CA GLY A 204 -10.11 -14.90 7.11
C GLY A 204 -8.86 -15.77 6.95
N SER A 205 -9.05 -17.07 6.81
CA SER A 205 -7.97 -18.06 6.62
C SER A 205 -7.20 -17.90 5.31
N ASP A 206 -7.74 -17.19 4.34
CA ASP A 206 -7.10 -16.98 3.04
C ASP A 206 -6.19 -15.73 3.01
N ASN A 207 -6.11 -14.99 4.14
CA ASN A 207 -5.17 -13.88 4.29
C ASN A 207 -3.77 -14.38 4.67
N TYR A 208 -3.14 -15.07 3.73
CA TYR A 208 -1.77 -15.56 3.90
C TYR A 208 -0.77 -14.42 4.09
N GLY A 209 0.04 -14.51 5.16
CA GLY A 209 1.02 -13.47 5.52
C GLY A 209 0.54 -12.50 6.59
N SER A 210 -0.66 -12.68 7.15
CA SER A 210 -1.20 -11.97 8.33
C SER A 210 -1.12 -10.44 8.24
N LEU A 211 -1.24 -9.88 7.02
CA LEU A 211 -1.26 -8.45 6.78
C LEU A 211 -2.70 -7.94 6.71
N TYR A 212 -2.99 -6.90 7.50
CA TYR A 212 -4.32 -6.30 7.61
C TYR A 212 -4.25 -4.81 7.35
N GLU A 213 -5.15 -4.32 6.49
CA GLU A 213 -5.35 -2.90 6.26
C GLU A 213 -6.48 -2.38 7.14
N ILE A 214 -6.21 -1.35 7.94
CA ILE A 214 -7.24 -0.56 8.62
C ILE A 214 -7.40 0.77 7.89
N SER A 215 -8.65 1.20 7.66
CA SER A 215 -8.97 2.46 6.97
C SER A 215 -10.26 3.09 7.49
N ASN A 216 -10.48 4.39 7.19
CA ASN A 216 -11.76 5.04 7.43
C ASN A 216 -12.88 4.42 6.57
N GLN A 217 -14.09 4.34 7.13
CA GLN A 217 -15.29 3.91 6.39
C GLN A 217 -16.00 5.08 5.71
N ARG A 218 -15.96 6.26 6.34
CA ARG A 218 -16.72 7.45 5.92
C ARG A 218 -15.79 8.56 5.48
N THR A 219 -16.28 9.39 4.59
CA THR A 219 -15.63 10.58 4.06
C THR A 219 -16.51 11.82 4.19
N LEU A 220 -17.77 11.65 4.55
CA LEU A 220 -18.77 12.70 4.73
C LEU A 220 -19.08 12.89 6.21
N GLY A 221 -19.18 14.16 6.65
CA GLY A 221 -19.53 14.52 8.03
C GLY A 221 -18.35 14.47 9.02
N GLN A 222 -17.14 14.36 8.53
CA GLN A 222 -15.87 14.43 9.28
C GLN A 222 -14.89 15.29 8.50
N SER A 223 -13.99 15.98 9.19
CA SER A 223 -12.84 16.63 8.56
C SER A 223 -11.75 15.61 8.23
N GLU A 224 -10.84 15.98 7.33
CA GLU A 224 -9.66 15.19 6.97
C GLU A 224 -8.80 14.87 8.21
N ARG A 225 -8.62 15.86 9.08
CA ARG A 225 -7.86 15.71 10.32
C ARG A 225 -8.51 14.70 11.27
N GLU A 226 -9.83 14.75 11.45
CA GLU A 226 -10.57 13.77 12.27
C GLU A 226 -10.42 12.35 11.71
N ILE A 227 -10.45 12.19 10.37
CA ILE A 227 -10.25 10.90 9.72
C ILE A 227 -8.82 10.38 9.96
N VAL A 228 -7.79 11.21 9.79
CA VAL A 228 -6.40 10.84 10.03
C VAL A 228 -6.18 10.43 11.49
N GLU A 229 -6.69 11.22 12.45
CA GLU A 229 -6.62 10.90 13.87
C GLU A 229 -7.35 9.60 14.24
N LEU A 230 -8.54 9.37 13.66
CA LEU A 230 -9.32 8.15 13.87
C LEU A 230 -8.52 6.91 13.46
N VAL A 231 -7.99 6.91 12.24
CA VAL A 231 -7.24 5.77 11.70
C VAL A 231 -5.92 5.57 12.45
N THR A 232 -5.22 6.64 12.81
CA THR A 232 -3.99 6.59 13.62
C THR A 232 -4.24 5.96 14.98
N LYS A 233 -5.27 6.39 15.70
CA LYS A 233 -5.65 5.84 17.02
C LYS A 233 -6.04 4.37 16.91
N ALA A 234 -6.82 4.01 15.90
CA ALA A 234 -7.24 2.63 15.67
C ALA A 234 -6.06 1.71 15.32
N ALA A 235 -5.14 2.15 14.48
CA ALA A 235 -3.93 1.41 14.14
C ALA A 235 -3.02 1.20 15.38
N ALA A 236 -2.81 2.24 16.18
CA ALA A 236 -2.05 2.16 17.42
C ALA A 236 -2.69 1.18 18.43
N GLN A 237 -4.03 1.17 18.53
CA GLN A 237 -4.75 0.24 19.39
C GLN A 237 -4.57 -1.21 18.96
N LEU A 238 -4.68 -1.51 17.64
CA LEU A 238 -4.44 -2.85 17.10
C LEU A 238 -2.99 -3.30 17.30
N ASN A 239 -2.03 -2.41 17.05
CA ASN A 239 -0.62 -2.67 17.30
C ASN A 239 -0.36 -3.06 18.76
N ASN A 240 -0.94 -2.30 19.70
CA ASN A 240 -0.82 -2.60 21.14
C ASN A 240 -1.47 -3.93 21.51
N GLN A 241 -2.58 -4.30 20.89
CA GLN A 241 -3.23 -5.59 21.11
C GLN A 241 -2.37 -6.75 20.58
N GLU A 242 -1.81 -6.64 19.37
CA GLU A 242 -0.87 -7.62 18.81
C GLU A 242 0.31 -7.82 19.77
N MET A 243 0.96 -6.72 20.20
CA MET A 243 2.10 -6.79 21.14
C MET A 243 1.76 -7.50 22.45
N ARG A 244 0.56 -7.25 23.02
CA ARG A 244 0.14 -7.92 24.26
C ARG A 244 -0.05 -9.42 24.07
N VAL A 245 -0.72 -9.84 23.00
CA VAL A 245 -0.97 -11.26 22.72
C VAL A 245 0.36 -11.96 22.39
N ARG A 246 1.24 -11.34 21.61
CA ARG A 246 2.59 -11.86 21.31
C ARG A 246 3.42 -12.08 22.55
N ASN A 247 3.50 -11.09 23.43
CA ASN A 247 4.26 -11.20 24.70
C ASN A 247 3.71 -12.34 25.57
N ALA A 248 2.39 -12.50 25.65
CA ALA A 248 1.79 -13.61 26.38
C ALA A 248 2.14 -14.97 25.75
N THR A 249 2.15 -15.07 24.42
CA THR A 249 2.53 -16.30 23.70
C THR A 249 4.02 -16.60 23.87
N LEU A 250 4.89 -15.61 23.82
CA LEU A 250 6.34 -15.78 24.00
C LEU A 250 6.70 -16.32 25.40
N ASN A 251 5.92 -15.97 26.41
CA ASN A 251 6.15 -16.52 27.76
C ASN A 251 5.93 -18.03 27.88
N THR A 252 5.15 -18.62 26.99
CA THR A 252 4.78 -20.05 27.03
C THR A 252 5.30 -20.87 25.85
N GLN A 253 5.55 -20.25 24.69
CA GLN A 253 5.88 -20.93 23.42
C GLN A 253 7.09 -20.31 22.73
N ARG A 254 8.09 -19.88 23.52
CA ARG A 254 9.27 -19.18 22.95
C ARG A 254 10.06 -20.06 21.98
N LEU A 255 10.32 -21.31 22.38
CA LEU A 255 11.11 -22.24 21.57
C LEU A 255 10.39 -22.61 20.26
N GLU A 256 9.10 -22.82 20.30
CA GLU A 256 8.28 -23.14 19.14
C GLU A 256 8.29 -22.00 18.13
N ARG A 257 8.18 -20.75 18.60
CA ARG A 257 8.23 -19.56 17.73
C ARG A 257 9.63 -19.31 17.16
N GLU A 258 10.68 -19.55 17.93
CA GLU A 258 12.06 -19.48 17.46
C GLU A 258 12.30 -20.54 16.37
N ASP A 259 11.91 -21.79 16.62
CA ASP A 259 12.02 -22.89 15.67
C ASP A 259 11.24 -22.61 14.36
N GLU A 260 10.03 -22.05 14.46
CA GLU A 260 9.22 -21.63 13.32
C GLU A 260 9.94 -20.56 12.47
N ALA A 261 10.52 -19.53 13.10
CA ALA A 261 11.25 -18.47 12.41
C ALA A 261 12.49 -19.01 11.68
N TYR A 262 13.31 -19.85 12.34
CA TYR A 262 14.50 -20.44 11.74
C TYR A 262 14.18 -21.44 10.63
N LYS A 263 13.14 -22.26 10.78
CA LYS A 263 12.65 -23.16 9.72
C LYS A 263 12.18 -22.37 8.51
N SER A 264 11.43 -21.27 8.73
CA SER A 264 10.96 -20.38 7.66
C SER A 264 12.11 -19.73 6.91
N TYR A 265 13.13 -19.25 7.63
CA TYR A 265 14.35 -18.75 7.03
C TYR A 265 15.03 -19.81 6.16
N GLY A 266 15.20 -21.05 6.69
CA GLY A 266 15.79 -22.16 5.95
C GLY A 266 15.05 -22.49 4.67
N VAL A 267 13.71 -22.51 4.71
CA VAL A 267 12.89 -22.72 3.51
C VAL A 267 13.11 -21.61 2.50
N LEU A 268 13.00 -20.34 2.89
CA LEU A 268 13.18 -19.20 2.00
C LEU A 268 14.60 -19.17 1.39
N LYS A 269 15.63 -19.56 2.15
CA LYS A 269 17.03 -19.55 1.73
C LYS A 269 17.39 -20.70 0.78
N TYR A 270 16.75 -21.87 0.92
CA TYR A 270 17.21 -23.08 0.24
C TYR A 270 16.17 -23.71 -0.70
N ALA A 271 14.89 -23.29 -0.68
CA ALA A 271 13.90 -23.79 -1.61
C ALA A 271 14.31 -23.60 -3.07
N ARG A 272 13.98 -24.55 -3.94
CA ARG A 272 14.18 -24.46 -5.40
C ARG A 272 12.88 -24.10 -6.13
N LYS A 273 11.75 -24.33 -5.48
CA LYS A 273 10.41 -23.99 -5.95
C LYS A 273 9.57 -23.59 -4.74
N ILE A 274 8.81 -22.50 -4.84
CA ILE A 274 7.93 -22.02 -3.77
C ILE A 274 6.72 -21.29 -4.34
N SER A 275 5.52 -21.65 -3.86
CA SER A 275 4.29 -20.93 -4.23
C SER A 275 4.26 -19.52 -3.64
N GLU A 276 3.47 -18.61 -4.23
CA GLU A 276 3.29 -17.27 -3.67
C GLU A 276 2.67 -17.31 -2.27
N LYS A 277 1.73 -18.24 -2.06
CA LYS A 277 1.09 -18.50 -0.77
C LYS A 277 2.12 -18.91 0.30
N ASP A 278 2.92 -19.93 0.03
CA ASP A 278 3.91 -20.43 0.99
C ASP A 278 4.98 -19.38 1.26
N ALA A 279 5.44 -18.67 0.22
CA ALA A 279 6.40 -17.59 0.39
C ALA A 279 5.88 -16.50 1.33
N ARG A 280 4.61 -16.08 1.22
CA ARG A 280 4.00 -15.10 2.13
C ARG A 280 3.92 -15.62 3.56
N VAL A 281 3.57 -16.88 3.76
CA VAL A 281 3.52 -17.50 5.09
C VAL A 281 4.89 -17.49 5.74
N PHE A 282 5.91 -17.97 5.03
CA PHE A 282 7.28 -18.03 5.58
C PHE A 282 7.90 -16.64 5.79
N ILE A 283 7.62 -15.66 4.90
CA ILE A 283 8.05 -14.27 5.14
C ILE A 283 7.35 -13.70 6.39
N SER A 284 6.07 -13.97 6.58
CA SER A 284 5.32 -13.52 7.78
C SER A 284 5.89 -14.14 9.06
N GLN A 285 6.20 -15.43 9.07
CA GLN A 285 6.82 -16.11 10.21
C GLN A 285 8.22 -15.54 10.51
N LEU A 286 8.98 -15.22 9.47
CA LEU A 286 10.28 -14.57 9.60
C LEU A 286 10.15 -13.15 10.17
N MET A 287 9.19 -12.36 9.69
CA MET A 287 8.88 -11.03 10.24
C MET A 287 8.52 -11.14 11.73
N ALA A 288 7.66 -12.10 12.09
CA ALA A 288 7.27 -12.32 13.48
C ALA A 288 8.46 -12.69 14.36
N GLY A 289 9.34 -13.58 13.89
CA GLY A 289 10.54 -13.99 14.63
C GLY A 289 11.52 -12.83 14.87
N GLU A 290 11.67 -11.92 13.91
CA GLU A 290 12.48 -10.71 14.05
C GLU A 290 11.83 -9.70 15.02
N GLU A 291 10.54 -9.48 14.87
CA GLU A 291 9.76 -8.59 15.74
C GLU A 291 9.70 -9.08 17.18
N ASP A 292 9.71 -10.40 17.39
CA ASP A 292 9.79 -11.05 18.72
C ASP A 292 11.20 -11.03 19.33
N GLY A 293 12.21 -10.57 18.58
CA GLY A 293 13.61 -10.59 19.03
C GLY A 293 14.21 -11.99 19.14
N LEU A 294 13.64 -12.98 18.46
CA LEU A 294 14.11 -14.36 18.40
C LEU A 294 15.20 -14.57 17.34
N MET A 295 15.19 -13.72 16.33
CA MET A 295 16.15 -13.71 15.22
C MET A 295 16.53 -12.27 14.91
N LYS A 296 17.75 -12.06 14.45
CA LYS A 296 18.21 -10.76 13.92
C LYS A 296 18.73 -10.97 12.51
N LEU A 297 18.27 -10.14 11.60
CA LEU A 297 18.70 -10.15 10.20
C LEU A 297 19.61 -8.95 9.92
N ASP A 298 20.67 -9.21 9.15
CA ASP A 298 21.53 -8.16 8.58
C ASP A 298 20.83 -7.59 7.32
N LYS A 299 19.92 -6.64 7.54
CA LYS A 299 19.10 -6.08 6.47
C LYS A 299 19.27 -4.58 6.32
N LYS A 300 19.27 -4.15 5.07
CA LYS A 300 19.23 -2.74 4.69
C LYS A 300 17.83 -2.27 4.26
N TYR A 301 16.88 -3.18 4.14
CA TYR A 301 15.52 -2.91 3.65
C TYR A 301 14.47 -3.78 4.35
N SER A 302 13.22 -3.37 4.26
CA SER A 302 12.08 -4.04 4.88
C SER A 302 11.81 -5.43 4.29
N LEU A 303 11.45 -6.42 5.11
CA LEU A 303 10.96 -7.73 4.64
C LEU A 303 9.68 -7.60 3.80
N TYR A 304 8.92 -6.51 3.95
CA TYR A 304 7.78 -6.23 3.10
C TYR A 304 8.17 -6.06 1.62
N SER A 305 9.39 -5.58 1.33
CA SER A 305 9.90 -5.50 -0.04
C SER A 305 9.96 -6.86 -0.73
N LEU A 306 10.25 -7.95 0.03
CA LEU A 306 10.19 -9.31 -0.49
C LEU A 306 8.76 -9.70 -0.89
N ILE A 307 7.75 -9.33 -0.07
CA ILE A 307 6.33 -9.59 -0.38
C ILE A 307 5.91 -8.90 -1.68
N ILE A 308 6.41 -7.70 -1.95
CA ILE A 308 6.20 -7.00 -3.22
C ILE A 308 6.91 -7.73 -4.37
N GLY A 309 8.19 -8.06 -4.18
CA GLY A 309 9.03 -8.64 -5.21
C GLY A 309 8.63 -10.04 -5.66
N ILE A 310 8.04 -10.86 -4.78
CA ILE A 310 7.57 -12.23 -5.13
C ILE A 310 6.30 -12.26 -5.99
N LYS A 311 5.67 -11.12 -6.25
CA LYS A 311 4.45 -11.06 -7.04
C LYS A 311 4.72 -11.28 -8.53
N PRO A 312 3.74 -11.83 -9.26
CA PRO A 312 3.95 -12.27 -10.65
C PRO A 312 4.51 -11.21 -11.58
N ALA A 313 3.94 -10.00 -11.62
CA ALA A 313 4.41 -8.96 -12.53
C ALA A 313 5.81 -8.46 -12.17
N ASN A 314 6.09 -8.28 -10.86
CA ASN A 314 7.42 -7.90 -10.41
C ASN A 314 8.47 -8.99 -10.68
N LEU A 315 8.11 -10.28 -10.57
CA LEU A 315 9.01 -11.39 -10.94
C LEU A 315 9.33 -11.43 -12.44
N ASN A 316 8.34 -11.18 -13.31
CA ASN A 316 8.57 -11.08 -14.75
C ASN A 316 9.55 -9.93 -15.07
N LEU A 317 9.39 -8.76 -14.44
CA LEU A 317 10.31 -7.64 -14.59
C LEU A 317 11.72 -7.97 -14.08
N TRP A 318 11.80 -8.65 -12.92
CA TRP A 318 13.08 -9.09 -12.36
C TRP A 318 13.81 -10.10 -13.26
N ALA A 319 13.06 -11.07 -13.82
CA ALA A 319 13.59 -12.07 -14.74
C ALA A 319 13.90 -11.49 -16.13
N LYS A 320 13.45 -10.28 -16.46
CA LYS A 320 13.56 -9.60 -17.75
C LYS A 320 13.00 -10.43 -18.93
N ARG A 321 12.03 -11.28 -18.66
CA ARG A 321 11.34 -12.11 -19.65
C ARG A 321 9.97 -12.54 -19.13
N PRO A 322 9.03 -12.88 -20.01
CA PRO A 322 7.80 -13.54 -19.62
C PRO A 322 8.09 -14.89 -18.94
N LEU A 323 7.36 -15.19 -17.88
CA LEU A 323 7.43 -16.43 -17.11
C LEU A 323 6.11 -17.19 -17.29
N ASP A 324 6.20 -18.48 -17.57
CA ASP A 324 5.04 -19.35 -17.51
C ASP A 324 4.69 -19.73 -16.07
N LYS A 325 3.57 -20.43 -15.90
CA LYS A 325 3.06 -20.82 -14.59
C LYS A 325 4.00 -21.76 -13.83
N ASP A 326 4.66 -22.66 -14.55
CA ASP A 326 5.54 -23.66 -13.94
C ASP A 326 6.89 -23.08 -13.55
N GLU A 327 7.39 -22.13 -14.33
CA GLU A 327 8.63 -21.39 -14.03
C GLU A 327 8.46 -20.39 -12.87
N MET A 328 7.27 -19.79 -12.71
CA MET A 328 7.01 -18.72 -11.76
C MET A 328 7.45 -19.08 -10.34
N ASP A 329 7.14 -20.28 -9.86
CA ASP A 329 7.49 -20.71 -8.51
C ASP A 329 9.00 -20.97 -8.34
N ALA A 330 9.68 -21.41 -9.40
CA ALA A 330 11.14 -21.60 -9.39
C ALA A 330 11.87 -20.23 -9.41
N VAL A 331 11.38 -19.30 -10.21
CA VAL A 331 11.92 -17.93 -10.27
C VAL A 331 11.67 -17.20 -8.95
N ARG A 332 10.51 -17.37 -8.33
CA ARG A 332 10.20 -16.82 -6.99
C ARG A 332 11.20 -17.33 -5.95
N ALA A 333 11.47 -18.63 -5.94
CA ALA A 333 12.49 -19.20 -5.07
C ALA A 333 13.90 -18.62 -5.34
N ALA A 334 14.26 -18.41 -6.61
CA ALA A 334 15.53 -17.78 -6.98
C ALA A 334 15.61 -16.33 -6.51
N TYR A 335 14.54 -15.56 -6.71
CA TYR A 335 14.42 -14.18 -6.23
C TYR A 335 14.61 -14.10 -4.71
N LEU A 336 13.92 -14.97 -3.95
CA LEU A 336 14.04 -15.01 -2.49
C LEU A 336 15.47 -15.36 -2.04
N ARG A 337 16.11 -16.37 -2.60
CA ARG A 337 17.50 -16.71 -2.28
C ARG A 337 18.48 -15.58 -2.50
N GLN A 338 18.23 -14.76 -3.52
CA GLN A 338 19.13 -13.65 -3.86
C GLN A 338 18.89 -12.43 -2.97
N ASN A 339 17.65 -12.20 -2.53
CA ASN A 339 17.25 -10.96 -1.85
C ASN A 339 16.96 -11.15 -0.35
N LEU A 340 16.94 -12.38 0.16
CA LEU A 340 16.75 -12.64 1.58
C LEU A 340 18.00 -12.19 2.35
N PRO A 341 17.85 -11.30 3.37
CA PRO A 341 18.98 -10.91 4.22
C PRO A 341 19.61 -12.11 4.94
N GLU A 342 20.87 -12.02 5.25
CA GLU A 342 21.55 -13.03 6.08
C GLU A 342 21.13 -12.88 7.56
N ILE A 343 21.22 -13.98 8.31
CA ILE A 343 21.11 -13.91 9.76
C ILE A 343 22.35 -13.19 10.27
N ALA A 344 22.17 -12.13 11.06
CA ALA A 344 23.29 -11.42 11.66
C ALA A 344 23.98 -12.33 12.70
N ASP A 345 25.32 -12.35 12.67
CA ASP A 345 26.10 -13.00 13.70
C ASP A 345 25.78 -12.38 15.08
N LYS A 346 25.70 -13.23 16.10
CA LYS A 346 25.38 -12.83 17.48
C LYS A 346 26.50 -12.00 18.09
#